data_598c6426ebff7b4ab295acf59cc3465c
#
_entry.id   598c6426ebff7b4ab295acf59cc3465c
#
_cell.length_a   1.000
_cell.length_b   1.000
_cell.length_c   1.000
_cell.angle_alpha   90.00
_cell.angle_beta   90.00
_cell.angle_gamma   90.00
#
_symmetry.space_group_name_H-M   'P 1'
#
loop_
_entity.id
_entity.type
_entity.pdbx_description
1 polymer ?
#
loop_
_entity_poly.entity_id
_entity_poly.type
_entity_poly.pdbx_seq_one_letter_code
_entity_poly.pdbx_strand_id
1 'polypeptide(L)'
;MKFKTILFTVLTFLGAIHVVGNAQSSALQSSKQTMTAVTTFDTIRLQTPDKQGGKPLMSVLKNRKSDREFTAENLSVKHLSEILWAANGKNRENGKRTVPSAMALYPIQVYAVMANGIYFYNPHKHVLEPVVKGDYRKLAGLQDYVYTAPLNIVYIADYKAYEGKRPIEPEKRLWLASIDAGHCSQNVYLYCASEGLKCVVRAGAKEKELLETLGLDSKHQFIVAQTVGY
;
A
#
# COMPACT_ATOMS: atom_id res chain seq x y z
N MET A 1 64.07 -29.57 -36.94
CA MET A 1 65.19 -28.79 -37.47
C MET A 1 65.06 -27.32 -37.08
N LYS A 2 66.05 -26.87 -36.27
CA LYS A 2 66.41 -25.47 -35.91
C LYS A 2 65.39 -24.61 -35.12
N PHE A 3 65.64 -24.58 -33.81
CA PHE A 3 65.35 -23.50 -32.85
C PHE A 3 65.87 -22.14 -33.32
N LYS A 4 65.08 -21.09 -33.09
CA LYS A 4 65.65 -19.73 -32.94
C LYS A 4 65.05 -19.11 -31.71
N THR A 5 65.85 -19.03 -30.68
CA THR A 5 65.70 -18.27 -29.47
C THR A 5 65.86 -16.77 -29.80
N ILE A 6 64.94 -15.94 -29.42
CA ILE A 6 65.12 -14.48 -29.39
C ILE A 6 64.99 -14.00 -27.94
N LEU A 7 66.12 -13.57 -27.44
CA LEU A 7 66.34 -12.91 -26.16
C LEU A 7 65.87 -11.44 -26.29
N PHE A 8 64.95 -10.96 -25.48
CA PHE A 8 64.67 -9.54 -25.37
C PHE A 8 64.93 -9.06 -23.93
N THR A 9 65.82 -8.09 -23.90
CA THR A 9 66.46 -7.43 -22.78
C THR A 9 65.44 -6.60 -21.99
N VAL A 10 65.47 -6.76 -20.66
CA VAL A 10 64.74 -5.95 -19.68
C VAL A 10 65.44 -4.59 -19.58
N LEU A 11 64.71 -3.49 -19.83
CA LEU A 11 65.16 -2.14 -19.50
C LEU A 11 64.26 -1.59 -18.40
N THR A 12 64.77 -1.53 -17.19
CA THR A 12 64.13 -0.92 -16.03
C THR A 12 64.24 0.60 -16.13
N PHE A 13 63.12 1.30 -16.18
CA PHE A 13 63.04 2.72 -15.90
C PHE A 13 62.30 2.96 -14.59
N LEU A 14 63.06 3.38 -13.57
CA LEU A 14 62.50 3.95 -12.35
C LEU A 14 62.07 5.39 -12.65
N GLY A 15 60.78 5.65 -12.67
CA GLY A 15 60.21 6.99 -12.65
C GLY A 15 59.31 7.15 -11.45
N ALA A 16 59.78 7.79 -10.41
CA ALA A 16 59.00 8.16 -9.25
C ALA A 16 58.04 9.31 -9.64
N ILE A 17 56.78 9.03 -9.73
CA ILE A 17 55.74 10.08 -9.83
C ILE A 17 55.01 10.10 -8.49
N HIS A 18 55.23 11.15 -7.71
CA HIS A 18 54.39 11.51 -6.59
C HIS A 18 53.04 11.99 -7.11
N VAL A 19 52.00 11.15 -7.03
CA VAL A 19 50.62 11.56 -7.20
C VAL A 19 50.06 11.77 -5.78
N VAL A 20 49.92 13.03 -5.42
CA VAL A 20 49.12 13.44 -4.28
C VAL A 20 47.64 13.17 -4.66
N GLY A 21 47.15 12.02 -4.24
CA GLY A 21 45.72 11.69 -4.40
C GLY A 21 44.91 12.36 -3.30
N ASN A 22 44.21 13.44 -3.67
CA ASN A 22 43.10 13.93 -2.88
C ASN A 22 42.03 12.85 -2.84
N ALA A 23 41.95 12.09 -1.78
CA ALA A 23 40.85 11.24 -1.46
C ALA A 23 39.67 12.13 -1.05
N GLN A 24 38.85 12.55 -2.00
CA GLN A 24 37.52 13.03 -1.70
C GLN A 24 36.70 11.83 -1.23
N SER A 25 36.54 11.71 0.09
CA SER A 25 35.54 10.85 0.67
C SER A 25 34.18 11.42 0.31
N SER A 26 33.56 10.88 -0.71
CA SER A 26 32.13 11.04 -0.95
C SER A 26 31.41 10.33 0.18
N ALA A 27 31.17 11.06 1.28
CA ALA A 27 30.22 10.66 2.29
C ALA A 27 28.87 10.49 1.60
N LEU A 28 28.41 9.24 1.49
CA LEU A 28 27.02 8.93 1.23
C LEU A 28 26.19 9.56 2.36
N GLN A 29 25.71 10.78 2.11
CA GLN A 29 24.64 11.33 2.86
C GLN A 29 23.38 10.52 2.50
N SER A 30 23.17 9.45 3.27
CA SER A 30 21.84 8.87 3.41
C SER A 30 20.94 9.99 3.92
N SER A 31 20.19 10.61 3.02
CA SER A 31 19.12 11.52 3.38
C SER A 31 18.09 10.70 4.17
N LYS A 32 18.16 10.77 5.50
CA LYS A 32 17.04 10.43 6.36
C LYS A 32 15.91 11.38 5.95
N GLN A 33 15.07 10.92 5.03
CA GLN A 33 13.80 11.57 4.75
C GLN A 33 13.03 11.56 6.07
N THR A 34 12.97 12.72 6.72
CA THR A 34 12.22 12.92 7.95
C THR A 34 10.78 12.53 7.66
N MET A 35 10.33 11.41 8.22
CA MET A 35 8.97 10.90 8.09
C MET A 35 8.03 11.90 8.79
N THR A 36 7.45 12.79 8.02
CA THR A 36 6.43 13.70 8.55
C THR A 36 5.20 12.86 8.86
N ALA A 37 4.98 12.55 10.13
CA ALA A 37 3.74 11.93 10.57
C ALA A 37 2.58 12.87 10.19
N VAL A 38 1.52 12.32 9.60
CA VAL A 38 0.31 13.08 9.28
C VAL A 38 -0.36 13.47 10.59
N THR A 39 -0.11 14.68 11.06
CA THR A 39 -0.61 15.19 12.35
C THR A 39 -1.87 16.07 12.21
N THR A 40 -2.14 16.59 11.02
CA THR A 40 -3.33 17.40 10.72
C THR A 40 -4.43 16.54 10.11
N PHE A 41 -5.70 16.92 10.37
CA PHE A 41 -6.86 16.29 9.75
C PHE A 41 -7.27 17.08 8.51
N ASP A 42 -6.50 16.90 7.43
CA ASP A 42 -6.67 17.54 6.13
C ASP A 42 -6.54 16.52 5.01
N THR A 43 -6.79 16.93 3.78
CA THR A 43 -6.52 16.09 2.61
C THR A 43 -5.05 15.70 2.55
N ILE A 44 -4.76 14.39 2.57
CA ILE A 44 -3.42 13.84 2.44
C ILE A 44 -3.14 13.58 0.97
N ARG A 45 -2.19 14.33 0.41
CA ARG A 45 -1.67 14.06 -0.94
C ARG A 45 -0.77 12.85 -0.89
N LEU A 46 -1.13 11.81 -1.62
CA LEU A 46 -0.34 10.59 -1.73
C LEU A 46 0.77 10.75 -2.77
N GLN A 47 1.85 10.03 -2.58
CA GLN A 47 2.97 10.00 -3.52
C GLN A 47 2.62 9.13 -4.74
N THR A 48 3.19 9.46 -5.88
CA THR A 48 3.09 8.61 -7.08
C THR A 48 3.65 7.23 -6.77
N PRO A 49 2.89 6.13 -7.00
CA PRO A 49 3.37 4.79 -6.70
C PRO A 49 4.57 4.40 -7.58
N ASP A 50 5.54 3.71 -7.01
CA ASP A 50 6.60 3.06 -7.76
C ASP A 50 6.06 1.79 -8.43
N LYS A 51 5.82 1.88 -9.73
CA LYS A 51 5.24 0.78 -10.52
C LYS A 51 6.27 -0.24 -10.99
N GLN A 52 7.55 -0.02 -10.70
CA GLN A 52 8.65 -0.90 -11.10
C GLN A 52 9.37 -1.51 -9.89
N GLY A 53 9.03 -1.05 -8.68
CA GLY A 53 9.59 -1.54 -7.43
C GLY A 53 9.01 -2.88 -6.98
N GLY A 54 9.45 -3.30 -5.81
CA GLY A 54 8.98 -4.52 -5.15
C GLY A 54 9.81 -5.77 -5.43
N LYS A 55 9.47 -6.85 -4.73
CA LYS A 55 10.13 -8.15 -4.88
C LYS A 55 9.48 -8.99 -5.98
N PRO A 56 10.19 -9.98 -6.57
CA PRO A 56 9.61 -10.90 -7.55
C PRO A 56 8.35 -11.58 -7.03
N LEU A 57 7.30 -11.66 -7.86
CA LEU A 57 5.97 -12.14 -7.47
C LEU A 57 6.00 -13.49 -6.73
N MET A 58 6.77 -14.47 -7.22
CA MET A 58 6.83 -15.79 -6.58
C MET A 58 7.44 -15.74 -5.18
N SER A 59 8.39 -14.85 -4.95
CA SER A 59 8.95 -14.58 -3.61
C SER A 59 7.91 -13.95 -2.69
N VAL A 60 7.14 -13.02 -3.21
CA VAL A 60 6.05 -12.35 -2.47
C VAL A 60 4.96 -13.35 -2.08
N LEU A 61 4.51 -14.18 -3.02
CA LEU A 61 3.52 -15.22 -2.77
C LEU A 61 3.99 -16.22 -1.70
N LYS A 62 5.26 -16.64 -1.76
CA LYS A 62 5.89 -17.53 -0.76
C LYS A 62 5.88 -16.90 0.64
N ASN A 63 6.10 -15.59 0.75
CA ASN A 63 6.27 -14.90 2.02
C ASN A 63 4.96 -14.30 2.56
N ARG A 64 3.89 -14.24 1.76
CA ARG A 64 2.59 -13.71 2.19
C ARG A 64 2.03 -14.51 3.37
N LYS A 65 1.75 -13.83 4.46
CA LYS A 65 1.14 -14.43 5.67
C LYS A 65 0.20 -13.42 6.34
N SER A 66 -0.56 -13.88 7.33
CA SER A 66 -1.37 -13.02 8.20
C SER A 66 -0.66 -12.82 9.53
N ASP A 67 -0.30 -11.59 9.83
CA ASP A 67 0.33 -11.19 11.09
C ASP A 67 -0.69 -10.49 11.99
N ARG A 68 -0.59 -10.70 13.29
CA ARG A 68 -1.52 -10.14 14.30
C ARG A 68 -0.83 -9.35 15.40
N GLU A 69 0.45 -9.05 15.21
CA GLU A 69 1.26 -8.26 16.12
C GLU A 69 1.79 -7.05 15.35
N PHE A 70 1.40 -5.86 15.79
CA PHE A 70 1.74 -4.60 15.11
C PHE A 70 2.34 -3.62 16.11
N THR A 71 3.29 -2.81 15.65
CA THR A 71 3.77 -1.66 16.41
C THR A 71 2.83 -0.47 16.21
N ALA A 72 2.93 0.53 17.08
CA ALA A 72 2.22 1.80 16.92
C ALA A 72 2.94 2.78 15.99
N GLU A 73 4.06 2.36 15.36
CA GLU A 73 4.83 3.19 14.46
C GLU A 73 4.01 3.57 13.22
N ASN A 74 3.95 4.85 12.91
CA ASN A 74 3.20 5.34 11.76
C ASN A 74 3.85 4.89 10.45
N LEU A 75 3.00 4.47 9.50
CA LEU A 75 3.46 4.19 8.14
C LEU A 75 4.01 5.44 7.47
N SER A 76 5.06 5.28 6.67
CA SER A 76 5.54 6.36 5.81
C SER A 76 4.47 6.74 4.79
N VAL A 77 4.49 8.00 4.33
CA VAL A 77 3.59 8.45 3.26
C VAL A 77 3.78 7.61 1.99
N LYS A 78 5.00 7.14 1.73
CA LYS A 78 5.28 6.21 0.63
C LYS A 78 4.49 4.91 0.80
N HIS A 79 4.65 4.21 1.93
CA HIS A 79 3.92 2.97 2.19
C HIS A 79 2.42 3.17 2.16
N LEU A 80 1.92 4.24 2.80
CA LEU A 80 0.49 4.56 2.78
C LEU A 80 -0.02 4.75 1.35
N SER A 81 0.74 5.46 0.50
CA SER A 81 0.39 5.72 -0.90
C SER A 81 0.32 4.44 -1.72
N GLU A 82 1.33 3.60 -1.60
CA GLU A 82 1.45 2.37 -2.38
C GLU A 82 0.47 1.28 -1.92
N ILE A 83 0.20 1.18 -0.61
CA ILE A 83 -0.83 0.29 -0.04
C ILE A 83 -2.21 0.63 -0.63
N LEU A 84 -2.59 1.91 -0.60
CA LEU A 84 -3.91 2.34 -1.08
C LEU A 84 -4.03 2.22 -2.60
N TRP A 85 -2.93 2.51 -3.33
CA TRP A 85 -2.90 2.28 -4.76
C TRP A 85 -3.00 0.79 -5.11
N ALA A 86 -2.27 -0.08 -4.41
CA ALA A 86 -2.36 -1.52 -4.59
C ALA A 86 -3.79 -2.01 -4.32
N ALA A 87 -4.43 -1.51 -3.25
CA ALA A 87 -5.79 -1.88 -2.87
C ALA A 87 -6.81 -1.60 -3.98
N ASN A 88 -6.84 -0.38 -4.53
CA ASN A 88 -7.91 0.03 -5.44
C ASN A 88 -7.55 1.24 -6.32
N GLY A 89 -6.27 1.47 -6.59
CA GLY A 89 -5.78 2.62 -7.35
C GLY A 89 -6.05 2.53 -8.85
N LYS A 90 -6.11 3.70 -9.49
CA LYS A 90 -6.16 3.79 -10.94
C LYS A 90 -4.80 3.39 -11.53
N ASN A 91 -4.77 2.40 -12.42
CA ASN A 91 -3.54 1.92 -13.06
C ASN A 91 -3.51 2.12 -14.59
N ARG A 92 -4.60 2.61 -15.19
CA ARG A 92 -4.74 2.84 -16.64
C ARG A 92 -5.48 4.16 -16.88
N GLU A 93 -5.19 4.80 -18.01
CA GLU A 93 -5.78 6.10 -18.37
C GLU A 93 -7.31 6.05 -18.50
N ASN A 94 -7.86 4.92 -18.96
CA ASN A 94 -9.30 4.70 -19.09
C ASN A 94 -10.04 4.53 -17.74
N GLY A 95 -9.40 4.82 -16.60
CA GLY A 95 -9.99 4.79 -15.27
C GLY A 95 -10.06 3.42 -14.61
N LYS A 96 -9.63 2.35 -15.27
CA LYS A 96 -9.58 1.01 -14.69
C LYS A 96 -8.53 0.94 -13.58
N ARG A 97 -8.70 0.00 -12.65
CA ARG A 97 -7.97 -0.07 -11.39
C ARG A 97 -7.00 -1.23 -11.33
N THR A 98 -6.20 -1.27 -10.27
CA THR A 98 -5.28 -2.37 -9.93
C THR A 98 -5.99 -3.70 -9.72
N VAL A 99 -7.26 -3.67 -9.40
CA VAL A 99 -8.12 -4.84 -9.18
C VAL A 99 -9.14 -4.99 -10.30
N PRO A 100 -9.53 -6.23 -10.65
CA PRO A 100 -10.69 -6.45 -11.51
C PRO A 100 -11.98 -6.15 -10.73
N SER A 101 -13.04 -5.81 -11.45
CA SER A 101 -14.39 -5.71 -10.93
C SER A 101 -15.39 -6.12 -12.01
N ALA A 102 -16.46 -6.79 -11.61
CA ALA A 102 -17.51 -7.21 -12.53
C ALA A 102 -18.06 -6.00 -13.30
N MET A 103 -18.09 -6.08 -14.62
CA MET A 103 -18.54 -4.99 -15.51
C MET A 103 -17.80 -3.65 -15.31
N ALA A 104 -16.63 -3.68 -14.66
CA ALA A 104 -15.87 -2.49 -14.26
C ALA A 104 -16.68 -1.50 -13.41
N LEU A 105 -17.55 -1.99 -12.54
CA LEU A 105 -18.43 -1.17 -11.69
C LEU A 105 -17.71 -0.60 -10.48
N TYR A 106 -16.70 -1.31 -9.94
CA TYR A 106 -15.88 -0.88 -8.81
C TYR A 106 -16.69 -0.41 -7.59
N PRO A 107 -17.60 -1.23 -7.06
CA PRO A 107 -18.46 -0.85 -5.94
C PRO A 107 -17.68 -0.62 -4.64
N ILE A 108 -16.44 -1.11 -4.54
CA ILE A 108 -15.67 -1.03 -3.29
C ILE A 108 -15.10 0.37 -3.11
N GLN A 109 -15.55 1.01 -2.04
CA GLN A 109 -14.97 2.20 -1.43
C GLN A 109 -13.95 1.77 -0.38
N VAL A 110 -12.81 2.45 -0.35
CA VAL A 110 -11.69 2.15 0.57
C VAL A 110 -11.55 3.30 1.55
N TYR A 111 -11.64 3.00 2.85
CA TYR A 111 -11.44 3.96 3.91
C TYR A 111 -10.19 3.61 4.71
N ALA A 112 -9.36 4.60 5.00
CA ALA A 112 -8.20 4.51 5.86
C ALA A 112 -8.58 5.02 7.25
N VAL A 113 -8.61 4.13 8.26
CA VAL A 113 -8.89 4.45 9.65
C VAL A 113 -7.57 4.51 10.41
N MET A 114 -7.18 5.72 10.82
CA MET A 114 -5.92 6.04 11.49
C MET A 114 -6.18 6.74 12.83
N ALA A 115 -5.14 6.95 13.63
CA ALA A 115 -5.28 7.57 14.95
C ALA A 115 -5.87 9.00 14.93
N ASN A 116 -5.68 9.75 13.84
CA ASN A 116 -6.14 11.13 13.70
C ASN A 116 -7.47 11.29 12.97
N GLY A 117 -7.98 10.21 12.35
CA GLY A 117 -9.26 10.27 11.63
C GLY A 117 -9.54 9.11 10.71
N ILE A 118 -10.72 9.17 10.09
CA ILE A 118 -11.13 8.32 8.99
C ILE A 118 -11.05 9.13 7.70
N TYR A 119 -10.45 8.54 6.68
CA TYR A 119 -10.26 9.16 5.38
C TYR A 119 -10.82 8.26 4.28
N PHE A 120 -11.46 8.86 3.30
CA PHE A 120 -11.85 8.18 2.06
C PHE A 120 -10.68 8.19 1.07
N TYR A 121 -10.32 7.05 0.53
CA TYR A 121 -9.35 6.99 -0.56
C TYR A 121 -10.01 7.32 -1.90
N ASN A 122 -9.63 8.44 -2.50
CA ASN A 122 -10.05 8.83 -3.83
C ASN A 122 -9.07 8.27 -4.87
N PRO A 123 -9.41 7.20 -5.60
CA PRO A 123 -8.48 6.55 -6.54
C PRO A 123 -8.22 7.36 -7.81
N HIS A 124 -9.09 8.33 -8.14
CA HIS A 124 -8.93 9.16 -9.33
C HIS A 124 -7.92 10.29 -9.09
N LYS A 125 -7.94 10.89 -7.91
CA LYS A 125 -7.03 11.95 -7.50
C LYS A 125 -5.78 11.43 -6.80
N HIS A 126 -5.80 10.17 -6.37
CA HIS A 126 -4.78 9.53 -5.53
C HIS A 126 -4.51 10.36 -4.26
N VAL A 127 -5.54 10.58 -3.50
CA VAL A 127 -5.51 11.32 -2.23
C VAL A 127 -6.37 10.62 -1.18
N LEU A 128 -6.10 10.92 0.09
CA LEU A 128 -7.01 10.62 1.19
C LEU A 128 -7.80 11.89 1.52
N GLU A 129 -9.10 11.84 1.32
CA GLU A 129 -10.03 12.91 1.64
C GLU A 129 -10.53 12.73 3.09
N PRO A 130 -10.45 13.75 3.97
CA PRO A 130 -10.86 13.62 5.37
C PRO A 130 -12.38 13.46 5.46
N VAL A 131 -12.84 12.50 6.28
CA VAL A 131 -14.27 12.22 6.49
C VAL A 131 -14.67 12.52 7.94
N VAL A 132 -13.98 11.90 8.92
CA VAL A 132 -14.30 12.07 10.34
C VAL A 132 -13.01 12.24 11.14
N LYS A 133 -12.92 13.31 11.93
CA LYS A 133 -11.77 13.60 12.81
C LYS A 133 -11.88 12.83 14.11
N GLY A 134 -10.79 12.20 14.55
CA GLY A 134 -10.69 11.48 15.82
C GLY A 134 -10.25 10.05 15.66
N ASP A 135 -9.96 9.36 16.76
CA ASP A 135 -9.52 7.96 16.75
C ASP A 135 -10.71 7.00 16.80
N TYR A 136 -11.05 6.48 15.63
CA TYR A 136 -12.13 5.50 15.44
C TYR A 136 -11.63 4.09 15.13
N ARG A 137 -10.34 3.79 15.37
CA ARG A 137 -9.78 2.46 15.08
C ARG A 137 -10.54 1.34 15.77
N LYS A 138 -11.12 1.60 16.95
CA LYS A 138 -11.98 0.63 17.70
C LYS A 138 -13.27 0.22 16.95
N LEU A 139 -13.67 0.97 15.93
CA LEU A 139 -14.82 0.59 15.10
C LEU A 139 -14.40 -0.34 13.95
N ALA A 140 -13.16 -0.27 13.53
CA ALA A 140 -12.65 -1.04 12.39
C ALA A 140 -12.35 -2.52 12.72
N GLY A 141 -12.49 -2.96 13.96
CA GLY A 141 -12.28 -4.37 14.34
C GLY A 141 -12.50 -4.61 15.82
N LEU A 142 -12.48 -5.89 16.20
CA LEU A 142 -12.79 -6.36 17.56
C LEU A 142 -11.54 -6.82 18.34
N GLN A 143 -10.37 -6.89 17.68
CA GLN A 143 -9.12 -7.37 18.26
C GLN A 143 -8.28 -6.19 18.76
N ASP A 144 -7.54 -6.38 19.86
CA ASP A 144 -6.77 -5.33 20.53
C ASP A 144 -5.72 -4.67 19.61
N TYR A 145 -5.06 -5.44 18.75
CA TYR A 145 -4.06 -4.90 17.83
C TYR A 145 -4.64 -3.88 16.82
N VAL A 146 -5.95 -3.91 16.56
CA VAL A 146 -6.64 -2.95 15.70
C VAL A 146 -6.58 -1.55 16.29
N TYR A 147 -6.59 -1.45 17.63
CA TYR A 147 -6.69 -0.17 18.35
C TYR A 147 -5.37 0.60 18.40
N THR A 148 -4.26 -0.09 18.16
CA THR A 148 -2.91 0.49 18.22
C THR A 148 -2.21 0.54 16.87
N ALA A 149 -2.54 -0.36 15.95
CA ALA A 149 -1.94 -0.39 14.61
C ALA A 149 -2.11 0.94 13.87
N PRO A 150 -1.12 1.36 13.06
CA PRO A 150 -1.12 2.66 12.40
C PRO A 150 -2.22 2.82 11.35
N LEU A 151 -2.64 1.74 10.71
CA LEU A 151 -3.62 1.77 9.63
C LEU A 151 -4.58 0.58 9.72
N ASN A 152 -5.87 0.87 9.68
CA ASN A 152 -6.90 -0.11 9.37
C ASN A 152 -7.63 0.32 8.09
N ILE A 153 -7.57 -0.52 7.07
CA ILE A 153 -8.30 -0.31 5.82
C ILE A 153 -9.68 -0.94 6.00
N VAL A 154 -10.72 -0.22 5.64
CA VAL A 154 -12.10 -0.72 5.64
C VAL A 154 -12.60 -0.72 4.19
N TYR A 155 -13.15 -1.85 3.77
CA TYR A 155 -13.74 -2.04 2.45
C TYR A 155 -15.24 -2.04 2.56
N ILE A 156 -15.88 -1.03 1.99
CA ILE A 156 -17.34 -0.82 2.00
C ILE A 156 -17.85 -0.91 0.57
N ALA A 157 -18.87 -1.71 0.34
CA ALA A 157 -19.55 -1.74 -0.93
C ALA A 157 -20.54 -0.57 -1.01
N ASP A 158 -20.49 0.20 -2.08
CA ASP A 158 -21.51 1.17 -2.48
C ASP A 158 -22.38 0.55 -3.58
N TYR A 159 -23.59 0.15 -3.21
CA TYR A 159 -24.52 -0.49 -4.14
C TYR A 159 -25.11 0.45 -5.18
N LYS A 160 -24.91 1.78 -5.04
CA LYS A 160 -25.22 2.75 -6.09
C LYS A 160 -24.43 2.49 -7.38
N ALA A 161 -23.25 1.87 -7.28
CA ALA A 161 -22.46 1.45 -8.44
C ALA A 161 -23.20 0.47 -9.38
N TYR A 162 -24.21 -0.22 -8.87
CA TYR A 162 -25.04 -1.17 -9.66
C TYR A 162 -26.30 -0.52 -10.25
N GLU A 163 -26.63 0.72 -9.89
CA GLU A 163 -27.82 1.42 -10.40
C GLU A 163 -27.67 1.80 -11.86
N GLY A 164 -28.79 1.84 -12.59
CA GLY A 164 -28.81 2.18 -14.02
C GLY A 164 -28.14 1.19 -14.96
N LYS A 165 -27.74 0.02 -14.42
CA LYS A 165 -27.17 -1.10 -15.17
C LYS A 165 -28.20 -2.22 -15.31
N ARG A 166 -27.78 -3.35 -15.94
CA ARG A 166 -28.59 -4.57 -15.94
C ARG A 166 -29.00 -4.90 -14.50
N PRO A 167 -30.26 -5.22 -14.22
CA PRO A 167 -30.72 -5.59 -12.89
C PRO A 167 -29.85 -6.70 -12.28
N ILE A 168 -29.42 -6.50 -11.03
CA ILE A 168 -28.61 -7.46 -10.28
C ILE A 168 -29.32 -7.66 -8.93
N GLU A 169 -29.65 -8.91 -8.62
CA GLU A 169 -30.29 -9.28 -7.36
C GLU A 169 -29.44 -8.92 -6.15
N PRO A 170 -30.03 -8.58 -5.00
CA PRO A 170 -29.30 -8.13 -3.81
C PRO A 170 -28.19 -9.08 -3.35
N GLU A 171 -28.49 -10.39 -3.28
CA GLU A 171 -27.50 -11.42 -2.90
C GLU A 171 -26.33 -11.46 -3.88
N LYS A 172 -26.62 -11.26 -5.17
CA LYS A 172 -25.58 -11.22 -6.21
C LYS A 172 -24.73 -9.97 -6.11
N ARG A 173 -25.28 -8.82 -5.67
CA ARG A 173 -24.50 -7.59 -5.42
C ARG A 173 -23.49 -7.81 -4.28
N LEU A 174 -23.93 -8.38 -3.17
CA LEU A 174 -23.06 -8.71 -2.04
C LEU A 174 -21.97 -9.69 -2.46
N TRP A 175 -22.34 -10.74 -3.20
CA TRP A 175 -21.36 -11.72 -3.69
C TRP A 175 -20.29 -11.09 -4.59
N LEU A 176 -20.68 -10.25 -5.56
CA LEU A 176 -19.76 -9.54 -6.44
C LEU A 176 -18.86 -8.58 -5.66
N ALA A 177 -19.43 -7.79 -4.75
CA ALA A 177 -18.68 -6.87 -3.89
C ALA A 177 -17.68 -7.60 -2.99
N SER A 178 -18.03 -8.77 -2.47
CA SER A 178 -17.15 -9.59 -1.65
C SER A 178 -15.95 -10.11 -2.44
N ILE A 179 -16.15 -10.50 -3.69
CA ILE A 179 -15.05 -10.89 -4.60
C ILE A 179 -14.13 -9.69 -4.85
N ASP A 180 -14.70 -8.54 -5.17
CA ASP A 180 -13.93 -7.32 -5.44
C ASP A 180 -13.10 -6.90 -4.20
N ALA A 181 -13.69 -6.95 -2.99
CA ALA A 181 -12.97 -6.68 -1.74
C ALA A 181 -11.86 -7.70 -1.48
N GLY A 182 -12.07 -8.97 -1.83
CA GLY A 182 -11.05 -10.02 -1.79
C GLY A 182 -9.86 -9.68 -2.69
N HIS A 183 -10.10 -9.21 -3.91
CA HIS A 183 -9.04 -8.75 -4.82
C HIS A 183 -8.27 -7.56 -4.22
N CYS A 184 -8.98 -6.56 -3.66
CA CYS A 184 -8.37 -5.41 -3.01
C CYS A 184 -7.45 -5.83 -1.86
N SER A 185 -7.97 -6.66 -0.95
CA SER A 185 -7.22 -7.09 0.23
C SER A 185 -6.03 -7.98 -0.12
N GLN A 186 -6.14 -8.84 -1.13
CA GLN A 186 -5.03 -9.66 -1.57
C GLN A 186 -3.88 -8.81 -2.15
N ASN A 187 -4.18 -7.77 -2.92
CA ASN A 187 -3.14 -6.86 -3.41
C ASN A 187 -2.38 -6.18 -2.26
N VAL A 188 -3.08 -5.78 -1.19
CA VAL A 188 -2.44 -5.23 0.01
C VAL A 188 -1.55 -6.27 0.70
N TYR A 189 -2.00 -7.53 0.82
CA TYR A 189 -1.17 -8.61 1.34
C TYR A 189 0.13 -8.78 0.54
N LEU A 190 0.03 -8.77 -0.79
CA LEU A 190 1.20 -8.93 -1.66
C LEU A 190 2.16 -7.74 -1.50
N TYR A 191 1.63 -6.52 -1.47
CA TYR A 191 2.45 -5.34 -1.21
C TYR A 191 3.16 -5.43 0.14
N CYS A 192 2.44 -5.76 1.21
CA CYS A 192 3.03 -5.90 2.55
C CYS A 192 4.13 -6.97 2.58
N ALA A 193 3.91 -8.12 1.93
CA ALA A 193 4.91 -9.18 1.85
C ALA A 193 6.15 -8.76 1.03
N SER A 194 5.98 -7.88 0.02
CA SER A 194 7.09 -7.30 -0.72
C SER A 194 7.93 -6.36 0.14
N GLU A 195 7.28 -5.49 0.91
CA GLU A 195 7.94 -4.41 1.65
C GLU A 195 8.33 -4.79 3.10
N GLY A 196 8.02 -6.02 3.53
CA GLY A 196 8.30 -6.47 4.91
C GLY A 196 7.34 -5.89 5.94
N LEU A 197 6.18 -5.40 5.50
CA LEU A 197 5.10 -4.96 6.37
C LEU A 197 4.26 -6.14 6.82
N LYS A 198 3.61 -5.99 7.96
CA LYS A 198 2.64 -6.93 8.50
C LYS A 198 1.22 -6.57 8.07
N CYS A 199 0.38 -7.59 7.87
CA CYS A 199 -1.01 -7.31 7.57
C CYS A 199 -1.93 -8.51 7.87
N VAL A 200 -3.21 -8.23 8.14
CA VAL A 200 -4.25 -9.25 8.32
C VAL A 200 -5.61 -8.71 7.92
N VAL A 201 -6.33 -9.47 7.08
CA VAL A 201 -7.75 -9.24 6.77
C VAL A 201 -8.64 -9.90 7.81
N ARG A 202 -9.78 -9.29 8.12
CA ARG A 202 -10.78 -9.80 9.10
C ARG A 202 -12.18 -9.36 8.72
N ALA A 203 -13.14 -10.22 9.04
CA ALA A 203 -14.57 -9.95 8.83
C ALA A 203 -15.20 -9.13 9.98
N GLY A 204 -14.68 -9.25 11.22
CA GLY A 204 -15.27 -8.61 12.38
C GLY A 204 -14.94 -7.14 12.51
N ALA A 205 -15.97 -6.30 12.60
CA ALA A 205 -15.92 -4.86 12.91
C ALA A 205 -17.20 -4.46 13.66
N LYS A 206 -17.24 -3.25 14.20
CA LYS A 206 -18.48 -2.64 14.68
C LYS A 206 -19.23 -1.98 13.52
N GLU A 207 -19.74 -2.80 12.63
CA GLU A 207 -20.24 -2.40 11.31
C GLU A 207 -21.27 -1.28 11.37
N LYS A 208 -22.31 -1.43 12.21
CA LYS A 208 -23.38 -0.44 12.34
C LYS A 208 -22.82 0.92 12.80
N GLU A 209 -22.07 0.92 13.91
CA GLU A 209 -21.47 2.13 14.47
C GLU A 209 -20.51 2.80 13.45
N LEU A 210 -19.75 2.00 12.70
CA LEU A 210 -18.83 2.49 11.70
C LEU A 210 -19.56 3.16 10.52
N LEU A 211 -20.60 2.53 9.98
CA LEU A 211 -21.40 3.10 8.87
C LEU A 211 -22.13 4.37 9.31
N GLU A 212 -22.71 4.40 10.52
CA GLU A 212 -23.31 5.60 11.11
C GLU A 212 -22.28 6.72 11.28
N THR A 213 -21.08 6.41 11.79
CA THR A 213 -19.98 7.39 11.96
C THR A 213 -19.55 8.00 10.63
N LEU A 214 -19.56 7.20 9.56
CA LEU A 214 -19.23 7.64 8.20
C LEU A 214 -20.40 8.37 7.51
N GLY A 215 -21.60 8.43 8.10
CA GLY A 215 -22.80 9.02 7.48
C GLY A 215 -23.30 8.24 6.26
N LEU A 216 -23.06 6.93 6.21
CA LEU A 216 -23.42 6.07 5.09
C LEU A 216 -24.82 5.50 5.26
N ASP A 217 -25.56 5.39 4.15
CA ASP A 217 -26.94 4.92 4.10
C ASP A 217 -27.05 3.40 3.88
N SER A 218 -28.28 2.88 3.80
CA SER A 218 -28.57 1.45 3.59
C SER A 218 -28.11 0.90 2.23
N LYS A 219 -27.61 1.73 1.33
CA LYS A 219 -27.00 1.30 0.08
C LYS A 219 -25.50 0.96 0.25
N HIS A 220 -24.97 1.16 1.45
CA HIS A 220 -23.59 0.82 1.79
C HIS A 220 -23.54 -0.41 2.69
N GLN A 221 -22.60 -1.29 2.41
CA GLN A 221 -22.39 -2.53 3.16
C GLN A 221 -20.91 -2.69 3.53
N PHE A 222 -20.62 -2.87 4.81
CA PHE A 222 -19.30 -3.31 5.25
C PHE A 222 -19.03 -4.72 4.69
N ILE A 223 -17.83 -4.93 4.13
CA ILE A 223 -17.44 -6.24 3.58
C ILE A 223 -16.36 -6.86 4.45
N VAL A 224 -15.20 -6.22 4.56
CA VAL A 224 -14.07 -6.67 5.40
C VAL A 224 -13.24 -5.47 5.82
N ALA A 225 -12.40 -5.69 6.84
CA ALA A 225 -11.34 -4.74 7.20
C ALA A 225 -9.97 -5.42 7.16
N GLN A 226 -8.91 -4.63 7.04
CA GLN A 226 -7.54 -5.12 6.97
C GLN A 226 -6.61 -4.21 7.77
N THR A 227 -5.89 -4.77 8.75
CA THR A 227 -4.89 -4.03 9.52
C THR A 227 -3.55 -4.13 8.83
N VAL A 228 -2.82 -3.03 8.79
CA VAL A 228 -1.47 -2.92 8.22
C VAL A 228 -0.57 -2.11 9.16
N GLY A 229 0.70 -2.55 9.29
CA GLY A 229 1.70 -1.89 10.13
C GLY A 229 3.06 -2.58 10.06
N TYR A 230 3.93 -2.24 10.99
CA TYR A 230 5.24 -2.85 11.19
C TYR A 230 5.22 -3.95 12.24
#